data_560aedc79ddf7298d7b63ef184c27c16
#
_entry.id   560aedc79ddf7298d7b63ef184c27c16
#
_cell.length_a   1.000
_cell.length_b   1.000
_cell.length_c   1.000
_cell.angle_alpha   90.00
_cell.angle_beta   90.00
_cell.angle_gamma   90.00
#
_symmetry.space_group_name_H-M   'P 1'
#
loop_
_entity.id
_entity.type
_entity.pdbx_description
1 polymer ?
#
loop_
_entity_poly.entity_id
_entity_poly.type
_entity_poly.pdbx_seq_one_letter_code
_entity_poly.pdbx_strand_id
1 'polypeptide(L)'
;MDKMEKLSNPQKTIEVLQKYNFTFQKKFGQNFLIDPHVLDKIIAAAEITKDDFVLEIGPGIGTLTQYLAEAAREVVAVEIDSSLIPILEDTLSSYDNVSVINEDVLKVDLKKLAEERNGGKPIKV
;
A
#
# COMPACT_ATOMS: atom_id res chain seq x y z
N MET A 1 -6.19 -15.81 -14.02
CA MET A 1 -7.14 -14.72 -13.74
C MET A 1 -6.42 -13.38 -13.77
N ASP A 2 -6.98 -12.48 -14.51
CA ASP A 2 -6.38 -11.16 -14.62
C ASP A 2 -6.57 -10.37 -13.33
N LYS A 3 -5.49 -9.79 -12.85
CA LYS A 3 -5.56 -8.85 -11.74
C LYS A 3 -6.05 -7.50 -12.23
N MET A 4 -6.54 -6.69 -11.29
CA MET A 4 -6.84 -5.30 -11.59
C MET A 4 -5.64 -4.62 -12.25
N GLU A 5 -5.90 -3.80 -13.25
CA GLU A 5 -4.87 -2.99 -13.89
C GLU A 5 -4.18 -2.11 -12.84
N LYS A 6 -2.86 -2.04 -12.92
CA LYS A 6 -2.09 -1.32 -11.90
C LYS A 6 -2.27 0.19 -11.96
N LEU A 7 -2.27 0.79 -10.79
CA LEU A 7 -2.38 2.24 -10.61
C LEU A 7 -1.14 3.00 -11.10
N SER A 8 -0.05 2.30 -11.42
CA SER A 8 1.09 2.93 -12.07
C SER A 8 0.76 3.41 -13.48
N ASN A 9 -0.33 2.93 -14.07
CA ASN A 9 -0.91 3.52 -15.27
C ASN A 9 -1.67 4.80 -14.87
N PRO A 10 -1.26 5.99 -15.33
CA PRO A 10 -1.89 7.26 -14.92
C PRO A 10 -3.40 7.30 -15.25
N GLN A 11 -3.81 6.69 -16.35
CA GLN A 11 -5.21 6.65 -16.72
C GLN A 11 -6.04 5.91 -15.68
N LYS A 12 -5.51 4.80 -15.15
CA LYS A 12 -6.19 4.04 -14.11
C LYS A 12 -6.32 4.84 -12.82
N THR A 13 -5.29 5.57 -12.45
CA THR A 13 -5.32 6.45 -11.28
C THR A 13 -6.43 7.49 -11.43
N ILE A 14 -6.51 8.14 -12.58
CA ILE A 14 -7.55 9.14 -12.85
C ILE A 14 -8.94 8.52 -12.74
N GLU A 15 -9.14 7.35 -13.32
CA GLU A 15 -10.43 6.64 -13.26
C GLU A 15 -10.84 6.35 -11.82
N VAL A 16 -9.92 5.87 -11.00
CA VAL A 16 -10.19 5.56 -9.58
C VAL A 16 -10.57 6.82 -8.82
N LEU A 17 -9.82 7.90 -9.00
CA LEU A 17 -10.10 9.17 -8.31
C LEU A 17 -11.47 9.72 -8.70
N GLN A 18 -11.84 9.61 -9.99
CA GLN A 18 -13.15 10.05 -10.46
C GLN A 18 -14.27 9.17 -9.92
N LYS A 19 -14.06 7.85 -9.90
CA LYS A 19 -15.06 6.89 -9.41
C LYS A 19 -15.47 7.19 -7.97
N TYR A 20 -14.52 7.58 -7.13
CA TYR A 20 -14.77 7.85 -5.72
C TYR A 20 -14.97 9.33 -5.42
N ASN A 21 -14.98 10.19 -6.46
CA ASN A 21 -15.13 11.64 -6.30
C ASN A 21 -14.16 12.19 -5.26
N PHE A 22 -12.91 11.71 -5.31
CA PHE A 22 -11.91 12.01 -4.29
C PHE A 22 -11.29 13.38 -4.53
N THR A 23 -11.18 14.19 -3.46
CA THR A 23 -10.53 15.49 -3.49
C THR A 23 -9.12 15.37 -2.90
N PHE A 24 -8.12 15.84 -3.65
CA PHE A 24 -6.72 15.83 -3.21
C PHE A 24 -6.55 16.62 -1.90
N GLN A 25 -5.87 16.00 -0.93
CA GLN A 25 -5.64 16.56 0.40
C GLN A 25 -4.15 16.80 0.62
N LYS A 26 -3.69 18.02 0.35
CA LYS A 26 -2.26 18.37 0.47
C LYS A 26 -1.72 18.20 1.89
N LYS A 27 -2.57 18.40 2.92
CA LYS A 27 -2.16 18.30 4.31
C LYS A 27 -1.67 16.90 4.71
N PHE A 28 -2.05 15.87 3.94
CA PHE A 28 -1.57 14.50 4.17
C PHE A 28 -0.42 14.12 3.23
N GLY A 29 0.10 15.04 2.45
CA GLY A 29 1.18 14.77 1.50
C GLY A 29 0.77 13.86 0.35
N GLN A 30 -0.50 13.85 -0.01
CA GLN A 30 -1.02 12.94 -1.03
C GLN A 30 -0.56 13.33 -2.44
N ASN A 31 0.07 12.38 -3.12
CA ASN A 31 0.41 12.47 -4.53
C ASN A 31 0.25 11.05 -5.12
N PHE A 32 -0.70 10.90 -6.03
CA PHE A 32 -1.11 9.59 -6.51
C PHE A 32 -0.49 9.18 -7.84
N LEU A 33 0.19 10.11 -8.52
CA LEU A 33 0.81 9.82 -9.81
C LEU A 33 2.28 9.45 -9.60
N ILE A 34 2.60 8.16 -9.74
CA ILE A 34 3.96 7.64 -9.53
C ILE A 34 4.42 6.89 -10.78
N ASP A 35 5.63 7.21 -11.25
CA ASP A 35 6.24 6.56 -12.41
C ASP A 35 6.54 5.08 -12.08
N PRO A 36 6.16 4.13 -12.96
CA PRO A 36 6.46 2.70 -12.76
C PRO A 36 7.95 2.40 -12.54
N HIS A 37 8.84 3.13 -13.20
CA HIS A 37 10.29 2.94 -13.01
C HIS A 37 10.74 3.28 -11.60
N VAL A 38 10.13 4.29 -10.98
CA VAL A 38 10.41 4.64 -9.58
C VAL A 38 9.93 3.55 -8.65
N LEU A 39 8.75 2.97 -8.92
CA LEU A 39 8.22 1.86 -8.12
C LEU A 39 9.13 0.64 -8.17
N ASP A 40 9.60 0.27 -9.35
CA ASP A 40 10.53 -0.84 -9.50
C ASP A 40 11.85 -0.59 -8.76
N LYS A 41 12.35 0.64 -8.80
CA LYS A 41 13.57 1.01 -8.07
C LYS A 41 13.39 0.91 -6.56
N ILE A 42 12.22 1.30 -6.04
CA ILE A 42 11.92 1.19 -4.61
C ILE A 42 11.95 -0.28 -4.17
N ILE A 43 11.29 -1.15 -4.93
CA ILE A 43 11.26 -2.58 -4.62
C ILE A 43 12.67 -3.17 -4.63
N ALA A 44 13.47 -2.83 -5.64
CA ALA A 44 14.84 -3.32 -5.76
C ALA A 44 15.73 -2.78 -4.64
N ALA A 45 15.64 -1.50 -4.33
CA ALA A 45 16.47 -0.87 -3.29
C ALA A 45 16.16 -1.42 -1.91
N ALA A 46 14.91 -1.73 -1.63
CA ALA A 46 14.48 -2.29 -0.35
C ALA A 46 14.73 -3.80 -0.26
N GLU A 47 15.16 -4.43 -1.36
CA GLU A 47 15.41 -5.86 -1.42
C GLU A 47 14.22 -6.70 -0.93
N ILE A 48 13.01 -6.32 -1.36
CA ILE A 48 11.79 -7.02 -0.97
C ILE A 48 11.75 -8.42 -1.61
N THR A 49 11.48 -9.43 -0.79
CA THR A 49 11.36 -10.82 -1.24
C THR A 49 10.09 -11.47 -0.68
N LYS A 50 9.78 -12.67 -1.17
CA LYS A 50 8.62 -13.44 -0.69
C LYS A 50 8.74 -13.93 0.75
N ASP A 51 9.86 -13.70 1.39
CA ASP A 51 10.05 -13.99 2.82
C ASP A 51 9.73 -12.77 3.68
N ASP A 52 9.55 -11.60 3.08
CA ASP A 52 9.43 -10.35 3.81
C ASP A 52 7.99 -10.02 4.21
N PHE A 53 7.87 -9.51 5.42
CA PHE A 53 6.68 -8.82 5.92
C PHE A 53 6.96 -7.33 5.83
N VAL A 54 6.12 -6.59 5.11
CA VAL A 54 6.33 -5.17 4.83
C VAL A 54 5.24 -4.34 5.47
N LEU A 55 5.64 -3.25 6.14
CA LEU A 55 4.73 -2.22 6.61
C LEU A 55 4.87 -1.01 5.70
N GLU A 56 3.79 -0.59 5.09
CA GLU A 56 3.74 0.64 4.30
C GLU A 56 2.99 1.71 5.06
N ILE A 57 3.59 2.89 5.17
CA ILE A 57 2.97 4.04 5.83
C ILE A 57 2.46 4.98 4.75
N GLY A 58 1.17 5.31 4.81
CA GLY A 58 0.56 6.24 3.86
C GLY A 58 0.44 5.68 2.45
N PRO A 59 -0.27 4.56 2.25
CA PRO A 59 -0.38 3.94 0.92
C PRO A 59 -1.12 4.79 -0.11
N GLY A 60 -1.83 5.83 0.31
CA GLY A 60 -2.63 6.64 -0.59
C GLY A 60 -3.76 5.82 -1.20
N ILE A 61 -3.78 5.70 -2.52
CA ILE A 61 -4.76 4.87 -3.22
C ILE A 61 -4.24 3.46 -3.51
N GLY A 62 -3.02 3.12 -3.07
CA GLY A 62 -2.47 1.77 -3.15
C GLY A 62 -1.50 1.51 -4.30
N THR A 63 -0.96 2.53 -4.94
CA THR A 63 -0.08 2.37 -6.10
C THR A 63 1.18 1.57 -5.76
N LEU A 64 1.95 2.00 -4.77
CA LEU A 64 3.12 1.24 -4.31
C LEU A 64 2.70 -0.07 -3.65
N THR A 65 1.57 -0.06 -2.95
CA THR A 65 1.06 -1.24 -2.25
C THR A 65 0.87 -2.41 -3.20
N GLN A 66 0.35 -2.17 -4.40
CA GLN A 66 0.17 -3.22 -5.41
C GLN A 66 1.52 -3.87 -5.78
N TYR A 67 2.57 -3.08 -5.93
CA TYR A 67 3.91 -3.58 -6.23
C TYR A 67 4.50 -4.35 -5.04
N LEU A 68 4.31 -3.83 -3.82
CA LEU A 68 4.77 -4.52 -2.61
C LEU A 68 4.06 -5.86 -2.44
N ALA A 69 2.76 -5.91 -2.70
CA ALA A 69 1.97 -7.15 -2.58
C ALA A 69 2.48 -8.24 -3.53
N GLU A 70 2.93 -7.86 -4.72
CA GLU A 70 3.47 -8.81 -5.68
C GLU A 70 4.87 -9.29 -5.31
N ALA A 71 5.64 -8.49 -4.57
CA ALA A 71 7.02 -8.80 -4.23
C ALA A 71 7.19 -9.45 -2.86
N ALA A 72 6.34 -9.11 -1.89
CA ALA A 72 6.46 -9.54 -0.49
C ALA A 72 5.60 -10.75 -0.16
N ARG A 73 5.86 -11.36 1.00
CA ARG A 73 5.00 -12.40 1.54
C ARG A 73 3.69 -11.80 2.04
N GLU A 74 3.78 -10.70 2.77
CA GLU A 74 2.63 -10.02 3.34
C GLU A 74 2.91 -8.52 3.45
N VAL A 75 1.86 -7.71 3.26
CA VAL A 75 1.92 -6.26 3.39
C VAL A 75 0.83 -5.79 4.33
N VAL A 76 1.20 -4.94 5.29
CA VAL A 76 0.25 -4.19 6.10
C VAL A 76 0.43 -2.72 5.77
N ALA A 77 -0.64 -2.09 5.31
CA ALA A 77 -0.62 -0.66 4.97
C ALA A 77 -1.39 0.12 6.05
N VAL A 78 -0.77 1.17 6.57
CA VAL A 78 -1.36 2.01 7.61
C VAL A 78 -1.69 3.37 7.01
N GLU A 79 -3.00 3.70 6.97
CA GLU A 79 -3.50 4.92 6.37
C GLU A 79 -4.29 5.73 7.39
N ILE A 80 -3.90 6.98 7.58
CA ILE A 80 -4.56 7.88 8.53
C ILE A 80 -5.85 8.50 7.96
N ASP A 81 -5.93 8.66 6.65
CA ASP A 81 -7.07 9.29 5.98
C ASP A 81 -8.19 8.25 5.73
N SER A 82 -9.24 8.31 6.54
CA SER A 82 -10.35 7.37 6.43
C SER A 82 -11.09 7.42 5.10
N SER A 83 -11.01 8.54 4.38
CA SER A 83 -11.66 8.66 3.06
C SER A 83 -10.99 7.80 2.00
N LEU A 84 -9.73 7.38 2.22
CA LEU A 84 -9.00 6.51 1.31
C LEU A 84 -9.31 5.02 1.52
N ILE A 85 -9.90 4.65 2.65
CA ILE A 85 -10.12 3.23 2.97
C ILE A 85 -11.01 2.53 1.94
N PRO A 86 -12.17 3.08 1.53
CA PRO A 86 -12.97 2.42 0.49
C PRO A 86 -12.23 2.27 -0.84
N ILE A 87 -11.37 3.24 -1.17
CA ILE A 87 -10.56 3.19 -2.39
C ILE A 87 -9.54 2.05 -2.29
N LEU A 88 -8.86 1.93 -1.15
CA LEU A 88 -7.89 0.86 -0.93
C LEU A 88 -8.55 -0.52 -0.95
N GLU A 89 -9.75 -0.66 -0.41
CA GLU A 89 -10.49 -1.91 -0.47
C GLU A 89 -10.75 -2.35 -1.92
N ASP A 90 -11.00 -1.38 -2.81
CA ASP A 90 -11.21 -1.65 -4.23
C ASP A 90 -9.88 -1.94 -4.94
N THR A 91 -8.89 -1.04 -4.82
CA THR A 91 -7.64 -1.13 -5.58
C THR A 91 -6.77 -2.32 -5.18
N LEU A 92 -6.95 -2.83 -3.97
CA LEU A 92 -6.19 -3.97 -3.44
C LEU A 92 -7.03 -5.26 -3.39
N SER A 93 -8.23 -5.25 -3.95
CA SER A 93 -9.16 -6.38 -3.85
C SER A 93 -8.66 -7.67 -4.49
N SER A 94 -7.75 -7.59 -5.46
CA SER A 94 -7.19 -8.77 -6.12
C SER A 94 -5.99 -9.37 -5.39
N TYR A 95 -5.57 -8.78 -4.28
CA TYR A 95 -4.42 -9.25 -3.49
C TYR A 95 -4.91 -9.81 -2.16
N ASP A 96 -4.54 -11.06 -1.87
CA ASP A 96 -4.95 -11.75 -0.65
C ASP A 96 -3.94 -11.62 0.50
N ASN A 97 -2.79 -11.00 0.22
CA ASN A 97 -1.69 -10.83 1.18
C ASN A 97 -1.55 -9.40 1.71
N VAL A 98 -2.57 -8.56 1.53
CA VAL A 98 -2.56 -7.16 1.97
C VAL A 98 -3.65 -6.93 3.01
N SER A 99 -3.28 -6.25 4.10
CA SER A 99 -4.22 -5.76 5.11
C SER A 99 -4.07 -4.25 5.24
N VAL A 100 -5.18 -3.55 5.41
CA VAL A 100 -5.18 -2.09 5.59
C VAL A 100 -5.65 -1.77 7.00
N ILE A 101 -4.90 -0.90 7.69
CA ILE A 101 -5.25 -0.41 9.02
C ILE A 101 -5.50 1.09 8.92
N ASN A 102 -6.71 1.53 9.29
CA ASN A 102 -7.03 2.95 9.34
C ASN A 102 -6.64 3.50 10.70
N GLU A 103 -5.42 4.00 10.82
CA GLU A 103 -4.88 4.50 12.07
C GLU A 103 -3.68 5.44 11.82
N ASP A 104 -3.34 6.22 12.83
CA ASP A 104 -2.06 6.91 12.89
C ASP A 104 -0.98 5.86 13.19
N VAL A 105 0.08 5.81 12.37
CA VAL A 105 1.14 4.82 12.53
C VAL A 105 1.81 4.91 13.90
N LEU A 106 1.84 6.09 14.51
CA LEU A 106 2.42 6.27 15.84
C LEU A 106 1.64 5.53 16.94
N LYS A 107 0.40 5.13 16.65
CA LYS A 107 -0.46 4.38 17.56
C LYS A 107 -0.45 2.88 17.29
N VAL A 108 0.27 2.44 16.26
CA VAL A 108 0.37 1.02 15.92
C VAL A 108 1.51 0.39 16.71
N ASP A 109 1.23 -0.71 17.38
CA ASP A 109 2.25 -1.47 18.11
C ASP A 109 2.99 -2.39 17.13
N LEU A 110 4.13 -1.92 16.64
CA LEU A 110 4.92 -2.65 15.64
C LEU A 110 5.53 -3.93 16.20
N LYS A 111 5.92 -3.91 17.48
CA LYS A 111 6.48 -5.11 18.12
C LYS A 111 5.44 -6.22 18.20
N LYS A 112 4.23 -5.88 18.61
CA LYS A 112 3.12 -6.83 18.69
C LYS A 112 2.78 -7.37 17.30
N LEU A 113 2.77 -6.50 16.30
CA LEU A 113 2.50 -6.88 14.91
C LEU A 113 3.55 -7.89 14.42
N ALA A 114 4.83 -7.64 14.70
CA ALA A 114 5.92 -8.56 14.34
C ALA A 114 5.76 -9.90 15.03
N GLU A 115 5.43 -9.89 16.33
CA GLU A 115 5.26 -11.12 17.11
C GLU A 115 4.09 -11.96 16.62
N GLU A 116 2.95 -11.31 16.32
CA GLU A 116 1.72 -12.03 15.93
C GLU A 116 1.76 -12.49 14.47
N ARG A 117 2.41 -11.75 13.58
CA ARG A 117 2.27 -11.97 12.14
C ARG A 117 3.58 -12.24 11.41
N ASN A 118 4.72 -12.06 12.07
CA ASN A 118 6.04 -12.27 11.45
C ASN A 118 6.98 -13.13 12.31
N GLY A 119 6.43 -13.89 13.25
CA GLY A 119 7.22 -14.78 14.11
C GLY A 119 8.26 -14.05 14.95
N GLY A 120 8.03 -12.78 15.27
CA GLY A 120 8.97 -11.95 16.02
C GLY A 120 10.15 -11.43 15.21
N LYS A 121 10.20 -11.73 13.91
CA LYS A 121 11.29 -11.26 13.03
C LYS A 121 11.09 -9.80 12.64
N PRO A 122 12.18 -9.08 12.28
CA PRO A 122 12.08 -7.70 11.85
C PRO A 122 11.15 -7.51 10.67
N ILE A 123 10.46 -6.37 10.67
CA ILE A 123 9.54 -5.94 9.61
C ILE A 123 10.25 -4.89 8.76
N LYS A 124 10.12 -4.96 7.44
CA LYS A 124 10.56 -3.87 6.56
C LYS A 124 9.49 -2.77 6.53
N VAL A 125 9.94 -1.54 6.64
CA VAL A 125 9.04 -0.37 6.69
C VAL A 125 9.36 0.60 5.55
#